data_5b60d8afbeece2db420438ce7aa7972e
#
_entry.id   5b60d8afbeece2db420438ce7aa7972e
#
_cell.length_a   1.000
_cell.length_b   1.000
_cell.length_c   1.000
_cell.angle_alpha   90.00
_cell.angle_beta   90.00
_cell.angle_gamma   90.00
#
_symmetry.space_group_name_H-M   'P 1'
#
loop_
_entity.id
_entity.type
_entity.pdbx_description
1 polymer ?
#
loop_
_entity_poly.entity_id
_entity_poly.type
_entity_poly.pdbx_seq_one_letter_code
_entity_poly.pdbx_strand_id
1 'polypeptide(L)'
;MKKIVISAIFLAAFACSSSATSGFAQALSSSELIENAKELNGAIVSYKGEAVTAIMRRGAHSWISVNDGPNAIGVWAKNDLAEKIIFIGDYKYKGDAVEIEGIFNRACSEHGGELDIHAGKITVLERGYSLAERPYGNRMRIAIALFLATLIAVAFFRKKL
;
A
#
# COMPACT_ATOMS: atom_id res chain seq x y z
N MET A 1 59.18 -59.57 13.20
CA MET A 1 57.74 -59.44 12.89
C MET A 1 57.37 -57.98 13.14
N LYS A 2 57.37 -57.16 12.09
CA LYS A 2 57.04 -55.72 12.16
C LYS A 2 55.56 -55.51 11.71
N LYS A 3 54.76 -55.03 12.64
CA LYS A 3 53.34 -54.65 12.32
C LYS A 3 53.32 -53.26 11.72
N ILE A 4 52.90 -53.13 10.49
CA ILE A 4 52.69 -51.90 9.81
C ILE A 4 51.26 -51.42 10.16
N VAL A 5 51.15 -50.29 10.87
CA VAL A 5 49.90 -49.63 11.17
C VAL A 5 49.66 -48.60 10.06
N ILE A 6 48.69 -48.88 9.19
CA ILE A 6 48.25 -47.94 8.16
C ILE A 6 47.21 -47.02 8.80
N SER A 7 47.63 -45.77 9.04
CA SER A 7 46.73 -44.71 9.51
C SER A 7 45.98 -44.14 8.31
N ALA A 8 44.70 -44.43 8.19
CA ALA A 8 43.83 -43.84 7.19
C ALA A 8 43.41 -42.44 7.65
N ILE A 9 43.94 -41.41 7.00
CA ILE A 9 43.52 -40.02 7.18
C ILE A 9 42.24 -39.81 6.34
N PHE A 10 41.09 -39.73 7.02
CA PHE A 10 39.83 -39.35 6.41
C PHE A 10 39.82 -37.82 6.26
N LEU A 11 40.07 -37.33 5.05
CA LEU A 11 39.92 -35.91 4.69
C LEU A 11 38.47 -35.65 4.42
N ALA A 12 37.69 -35.20 5.42
CA ALA A 12 36.33 -34.75 5.27
C ALA A 12 36.33 -33.39 4.56
N ALA A 13 36.08 -33.38 3.25
CA ALA A 13 35.80 -32.17 2.48
C ALA A 13 34.43 -31.62 2.89
N PHE A 14 34.42 -30.61 3.76
CA PHE A 14 33.25 -29.88 4.14
C PHE A 14 32.90 -28.95 2.96
N ALA A 15 32.06 -29.43 2.03
CA ALA A 15 31.49 -28.60 0.98
C ALA A 15 30.52 -27.59 1.60
N CYS A 16 30.98 -26.36 1.83
CA CYS A 16 30.15 -25.23 2.22
C CYS A 16 29.28 -24.85 1.05
N SER A 17 28.09 -25.46 0.96
CA SER A 17 27.06 -25.08 0.01
C SER A 17 26.51 -23.72 0.42
N SER A 18 27.05 -22.65 -0.15
CA SER A 18 26.48 -21.31 -0.07
C SER A 18 25.15 -21.33 -0.82
N SER A 19 24.05 -21.63 -0.13
CA SER A 19 22.71 -21.42 -0.62
C SER A 19 22.52 -19.91 -0.79
N ALA A 20 22.62 -19.41 -2.01
CA ALA A 20 22.16 -18.07 -2.34
C ALA A 20 20.64 -18.06 -2.16
N THR A 21 20.22 -17.72 -0.95
CA THR A 21 18.82 -17.38 -0.69
C THR A 21 18.56 -16.11 -1.48
N SER A 22 17.83 -16.22 -2.59
CA SER A 22 17.17 -15.08 -3.23
C SER A 22 16.17 -14.56 -2.20
N GLY A 23 16.63 -13.71 -1.29
CA GLY A 23 15.79 -13.03 -0.34
C GLY A 23 14.86 -12.13 -1.10
N PHE A 24 13.61 -12.55 -1.25
CA PHE A 24 12.54 -11.59 -1.49
C PHE A 24 12.63 -10.60 -0.34
N ALA A 25 12.97 -9.35 -0.64
CA ALA A 25 13.00 -8.31 0.37
C ALA A 25 11.60 -8.30 1.00
N GLN A 26 11.54 -8.52 2.32
CA GLN A 26 10.29 -8.44 3.05
C GLN A 26 9.68 -7.07 2.79
N ALA A 27 8.38 -7.01 2.47
CA ALA A 27 7.73 -5.74 2.23
C ALA A 27 7.74 -4.92 3.54
N LEU A 28 8.25 -3.69 3.44
CA LEU A 28 8.27 -2.72 4.53
C LEU A 28 6.92 -2.03 4.65
N SER A 29 6.53 -1.67 5.86
CA SER A 29 5.37 -0.81 6.12
C SER A 29 5.72 0.68 5.87
N SER A 30 4.71 1.50 5.68
CA SER A 30 4.89 2.95 5.56
C SER A 30 5.56 3.56 6.79
N SER A 31 5.26 3.05 7.98
CA SER A 31 5.89 3.49 9.23
C SER A 31 7.38 3.18 9.24
N GLU A 32 7.78 1.97 8.85
CA GLU A 32 9.21 1.60 8.74
C GLU A 32 9.95 2.44 7.70
N LEU A 33 9.32 2.72 6.55
CA LEU A 33 9.88 3.58 5.51
C LEU A 33 10.11 5.01 6.02
N ILE A 34 9.19 5.55 6.81
CA ILE A 34 9.27 6.91 7.36
C ILE A 34 10.28 6.97 8.50
N GLU A 35 10.23 6.04 9.44
CA GLU A 35 11.12 6.00 10.62
C GLU A 35 12.58 5.78 10.24
N ASN A 36 12.84 4.91 9.25
CA ASN A 36 14.19 4.58 8.78
C ASN A 36 14.54 5.29 7.46
N ALA A 37 13.89 6.43 7.19
CA ALA A 37 14.00 7.12 5.90
C ALA A 37 15.43 7.53 5.53
N LYS A 38 16.32 7.77 6.52
CA LYS A 38 17.72 8.13 6.28
C LYS A 38 18.51 6.93 5.78
N GLU A 39 18.35 5.80 6.41
CA GLU A 39 19.04 4.54 6.12
C GLU A 39 18.58 3.92 4.81
N LEU A 40 17.28 4.06 4.53
CA LEU A 40 16.66 3.49 3.34
C LEU A 40 16.77 4.39 2.09
N ASN A 41 17.26 5.61 2.23
CA ASN A 41 17.36 6.55 1.10
C ASN A 41 18.24 6.00 -0.03
N GLY A 42 17.69 5.85 -1.22
CA GLY A 42 18.34 5.25 -2.39
C GLY A 42 18.33 3.72 -2.42
N ALA A 43 17.79 3.07 -1.40
CA ALA A 43 17.67 1.62 -1.37
C ALA A 43 16.50 1.11 -2.23
N ILE A 44 16.62 -0.12 -2.72
CA ILE A 44 15.50 -0.83 -3.35
C ILE A 44 14.65 -1.41 -2.23
N VAL A 45 13.37 -1.04 -2.21
CA VAL A 45 12.40 -1.48 -1.21
C VAL A 45 11.22 -2.20 -1.88
N SER A 46 10.55 -3.07 -1.11
CA SER A 46 9.21 -3.58 -1.42
C SER A 46 8.22 -2.95 -0.44
N TYR A 47 7.10 -2.43 -0.97
CA TYR A 47 6.04 -1.79 -0.20
C TYR A 47 4.67 -2.30 -0.67
N LYS A 48 3.78 -2.63 0.27
CA LYS A 48 2.44 -3.15 -0.04
C LYS A 48 1.37 -2.22 0.50
N GLY A 49 0.31 -2.02 -0.29
CA GLY A 49 -0.84 -1.24 0.14
C GLY A 49 -1.94 -1.20 -0.91
N GLU A 50 -2.98 -0.49 -0.60
CA GLU A 50 -4.09 -0.20 -1.49
C GLU A 50 -3.79 1.04 -2.33
N ALA A 51 -4.00 0.97 -3.64
CA ALA A 51 -3.95 2.15 -4.50
C ALA A 51 -5.14 3.05 -4.18
N VAL A 52 -4.88 4.26 -3.70
CA VAL A 52 -5.89 5.23 -3.27
C VAL A 52 -5.70 6.54 -4.02
N THR A 53 -6.73 7.37 -4.05
CA THR A 53 -6.70 8.65 -4.76
C THR A 53 -6.55 8.47 -6.29
N ALA A 54 -6.83 9.48 -7.09
CA ALA A 54 -6.71 9.41 -8.54
C ALA A 54 -5.25 9.27 -9.01
N ILE A 55 -5.00 8.42 -10.00
CA ILE A 55 -3.71 8.34 -10.69
C ILE A 55 -3.50 9.62 -11.49
N MET A 56 -2.47 10.37 -11.17
CA MET A 56 -2.13 11.61 -11.85
C MET A 56 -1.05 11.40 -12.90
N ARG A 57 -1.42 11.46 -14.18
CA ARG A 57 -0.47 11.32 -15.29
C ARG A 57 0.37 12.59 -15.45
N ARG A 58 1.69 12.42 -15.59
CA ARG A 58 2.70 13.46 -15.78
C ARG A 58 3.65 13.04 -16.91
N GLY A 59 3.31 13.37 -18.14
CA GLY A 59 4.09 12.94 -19.31
C GLY A 59 4.15 11.42 -19.47
N ALA A 60 5.35 10.85 -19.45
CA ALA A 60 5.58 9.41 -19.58
C ALA A 60 5.37 8.62 -18.26
N HIS A 61 5.12 9.32 -17.17
CA HIS A 61 4.98 8.75 -15.83
C HIS A 61 3.65 9.12 -15.19
N SER A 62 3.35 8.44 -14.11
CA SER A 62 2.17 8.68 -13.27
C SER A 62 2.56 8.72 -11.80
N TRP A 63 1.86 9.57 -11.07
CA TRP A 63 1.88 9.62 -9.62
C TRP A 63 0.73 8.80 -9.07
N ILE A 64 1.03 7.90 -8.14
CA ILE A 64 0.08 6.98 -7.51
C ILE A 64 0.26 7.11 -6.00
N SER A 65 -0.82 7.16 -5.24
CA SER A 65 -0.77 7.07 -3.79
C SER A 65 -1.12 5.65 -3.36
N VAL A 66 -0.26 5.03 -2.57
CA VAL A 66 -0.46 3.67 -2.05
C VAL A 66 -0.50 3.73 -0.53
N ASN A 67 -1.56 3.20 0.08
CA ASN A 67 -1.84 3.27 1.51
C ASN A 67 -1.86 1.87 2.11
N ASP A 68 -1.10 1.64 3.19
CA ASP A 68 -1.06 0.39 3.95
C ASP A 68 -1.90 0.43 5.24
N GLY A 69 -2.63 1.54 5.44
CA GLY A 69 -3.47 1.80 6.60
C GLY A 69 -2.98 3.00 7.42
N PRO A 70 -1.79 2.96 8.05
CA PRO A 70 -1.25 4.09 8.79
C PRO A 70 -0.94 5.31 7.93
N ASN A 71 -0.30 5.13 6.78
CA ASN A 71 0.12 6.24 5.92
C ASN A 71 -0.07 5.91 4.44
N ALA A 72 0.00 6.94 3.60
CA ALA A 72 0.07 6.79 2.16
C ALA A 72 1.44 7.26 1.66
N ILE A 73 2.08 6.44 0.82
CA ILE A 73 3.35 6.74 0.19
C ILE A 73 3.11 7.09 -1.28
N GLY A 74 3.76 8.17 -1.75
CA GLY A 74 3.77 8.53 -3.15
C GLY A 74 4.63 7.56 -3.98
N VAL A 75 4.11 7.12 -5.10
CA VAL A 75 4.80 6.21 -6.01
C VAL A 75 4.88 6.85 -7.39
N TRP A 76 6.09 7.07 -7.88
CA TRP A 76 6.38 7.54 -9.21
C TRP A 76 6.66 6.36 -10.12
N ALA A 77 5.83 6.13 -11.13
CA ALA A 77 5.90 4.97 -12.00
C ALA A 77 5.72 5.33 -13.46
N LYS A 78 6.30 4.55 -14.38
CA LYS A 78 5.97 4.65 -15.81
C LYS A 78 4.48 4.37 -16.01
N ASN A 79 3.89 4.98 -17.06
CA ASN A 79 2.46 4.83 -17.34
C ASN A 79 2.04 3.38 -17.59
N ASP A 80 2.88 2.57 -18.23
CA ASP A 80 2.64 1.14 -18.48
C ASP A 80 2.52 0.31 -17.18
N LEU A 81 3.27 0.69 -16.15
CA LEU A 81 3.15 0.08 -14.82
C LEU A 81 1.89 0.54 -14.09
N ALA A 82 1.58 1.85 -14.18
CA ALA A 82 0.40 2.43 -13.54
C ALA A 82 -0.91 1.90 -14.14
N GLU A 83 -0.94 1.59 -15.44
CA GLU A 83 -2.11 1.03 -16.15
C GLU A 83 -2.52 -0.37 -15.67
N LYS A 84 -1.67 -1.07 -14.92
CA LYS A 84 -2.03 -2.34 -14.26
C LYS A 84 -3.06 -2.15 -13.16
N ILE A 85 -3.14 -0.95 -12.57
CA ILE A 85 -4.07 -0.59 -11.51
C ILE A 85 -5.37 -0.13 -12.16
N ILE A 86 -6.47 -0.82 -11.86
CA ILE A 86 -7.78 -0.56 -12.44
C ILE A 86 -8.69 0.12 -11.42
N PHE A 87 -8.74 -0.39 -10.20
CA PHE A 87 -9.57 0.16 -9.14
C PHE A 87 -8.72 1.03 -8.21
N ILE A 88 -9.20 2.25 -8.01
CA ILE A 88 -8.62 3.21 -7.08
C ILE A 88 -9.56 3.35 -5.89
N GLY A 89 -9.02 3.19 -4.69
CA GLY A 89 -9.77 3.27 -3.45
C GLY A 89 -10.33 4.66 -3.19
N ASP A 90 -11.64 4.72 -3.00
CA ASP A 90 -12.40 5.89 -2.60
C ASP A 90 -13.64 5.47 -1.79
N TYR A 91 -14.62 6.38 -1.65
CA TYR A 91 -15.86 6.07 -0.93
C TYR A 91 -16.81 5.09 -1.67
N LYS A 92 -16.58 4.82 -2.96
CA LYS A 92 -17.37 3.91 -3.81
C LYS A 92 -16.65 2.62 -4.15
N TYR A 93 -15.33 2.65 -4.13
CA TYR A 93 -14.49 1.54 -4.57
C TYR A 93 -13.47 1.17 -3.51
N LYS A 94 -13.28 -0.13 -3.35
CA LYS A 94 -12.06 -0.70 -2.78
C LYS A 94 -11.02 -0.66 -3.88
N GLY A 95 -9.84 -0.08 -3.61
CA GLY A 95 -8.74 -0.02 -4.56
C GLY A 95 -8.04 -1.37 -4.74
N ASP A 96 -7.26 -1.48 -5.82
CA ASP A 96 -6.39 -2.63 -6.02
C ASP A 96 -5.33 -2.68 -4.91
N ALA A 97 -5.15 -3.85 -4.29
CA ALA A 97 -4.00 -4.09 -3.42
C ALA A 97 -2.79 -4.39 -4.29
N VAL A 98 -1.72 -3.62 -4.10
CA VAL A 98 -0.52 -3.67 -4.94
C VAL A 98 0.74 -3.88 -4.11
N GLU A 99 1.74 -4.51 -4.72
CA GLU A 99 3.11 -4.53 -4.25
C GLU A 99 3.98 -3.72 -5.20
N ILE A 100 4.71 -2.77 -4.63
CA ILE A 100 5.59 -1.85 -5.32
C ILE A 100 7.03 -2.22 -5.01
N GLU A 101 7.84 -2.50 -6.01
CA GLU A 101 9.28 -2.67 -5.89
C GLU A 101 9.97 -1.49 -6.58
N GLY A 102 10.81 -0.76 -5.87
CA GLY A 102 11.44 0.44 -6.43
C GLY A 102 12.45 1.11 -5.51
N ILE A 103 13.02 2.20 -5.98
CA ILE A 103 14.01 3.00 -5.24
C ILE A 103 13.26 3.96 -4.33
N PHE A 104 13.54 3.90 -3.03
CA PHE A 104 12.99 4.79 -2.03
C PHE A 104 13.79 6.08 -1.94
N ASN A 105 13.12 7.21 -1.97
CA ASN A 105 13.71 8.53 -1.82
C ASN A 105 13.09 9.23 -0.59
N ARG A 106 13.91 9.56 0.37
CA ARG A 106 13.48 10.31 1.56
C ARG A 106 13.06 11.73 1.24
N ALA A 107 13.73 12.35 0.28
CA ALA A 107 13.50 13.72 -0.17
C ALA A 107 13.86 13.79 -1.66
N CYS A 108 12.93 13.46 -2.52
CA CYS A 108 13.16 13.39 -3.95
C CYS A 108 13.34 14.77 -4.55
N SER A 109 14.49 15.03 -5.18
CA SER A 109 14.79 16.33 -5.83
C SER A 109 13.91 16.59 -7.05
N GLU A 110 13.41 15.54 -7.70
CA GLU A 110 12.52 15.65 -8.86
C GLU A 110 11.07 16.00 -8.48
N HIS A 111 10.69 15.71 -7.21
CA HIS A 111 9.33 15.87 -6.72
C HIS A 111 9.23 16.85 -5.54
N GLY A 112 10.09 17.90 -5.52
CA GLY A 112 9.99 18.98 -4.55
C GLY A 112 10.42 18.62 -3.13
N GLY A 113 11.18 17.54 -2.95
CA GLY A 113 11.64 17.07 -1.65
C GLY A 113 10.67 16.16 -0.93
N GLU A 114 9.63 15.66 -1.61
CA GLU A 114 8.70 14.70 -1.04
C GLU A 114 9.34 13.33 -0.89
N LEU A 115 8.81 12.55 0.05
CA LEU A 115 9.16 11.15 0.24
C LEU A 115 8.38 10.31 -0.78
N ASP A 116 9.10 9.56 -1.60
CA ASP A 116 8.48 8.75 -2.66
C ASP A 116 9.21 7.42 -2.94
N ILE A 117 8.58 6.59 -3.76
CA ILE A 117 9.19 5.40 -4.34
C ILE A 117 9.16 5.51 -5.85
N HIS A 118 10.33 5.48 -6.51
CA HIS A 118 10.43 5.34 -7.96
C HIS A 118 10.27 3.87 -8.33
N ALA A 119 9.07 3.50 -8.77
CA ALA A 119 8.72 2.12 -9.01
C ALA A 119 9.38 1.55 -10.28
N GLY A 120 10.12 0.47 -10.11
CA GLY A 120 10.60 -0.38 -11.21
C GLY A 120 9.63 -1.49 -11.56
N LYS A 121 8.80 -1.91 -10.59
CA LYS A 121 7.79 -2.96 -10.78
C LYS A 121 6.56 -2.70 -9.92
N ILE A 122 5.38 -2.99 -10.50
CA ILE A 122 4.08 -2.98 -9.81
C ILE A 122 3.41 -4.33 -10.05
N THR A 123 3.06 -5.01 -8.96
CA THR A 123 2.34 -6.28 -8.98
C THR A 123 0.99 -6.08 -8.29
N VAL A 124 -0.11 -6.40 -8.97
CA VAL A 124 -1.44 -6.38 -8.36
C VAL A 124 -1.62 -7.69 -7.60
N LEU A 125 -1.77 -7.60 -6.29
CA LEU A 125 -1.96 -8.75 -5.39
C LEU A 125 -3.43 -9.17 -5.32
N GLU A 126 -4.33 -8.18 -5.22
CA GLU A 126 -5.77 -8.38 -5.15
C GLU A 126 -6.47 -7.27 -5.93
N ARG A 127 -7.49 -7.65 -6.69
CA ARG A 127 -8.31 -6.70 -7.45
C ARG A 127 -9.30 -6.00 -6.54
N GLY A 128 -9.36 -4.69 -6.67
CA GLY A 128 -10.41 -3.89 -6.05
C GLY A 128 -11.79 -4.17 -6.65
N TYR A 129 -12.80 -3.62 -6.02
CA TYR A 129 -14.20 -3.79 -6.43
C TYR A 129 -15.07 -2.62 -6.00
N SER A 130 -16.26 -2.53 -6.60
CA SER A 130 -17.25 -1.52 -6.23
C SER A 130 -17.86 -1.86 -4.87
N LEU A 131 -17.86 -0.88 -3.97
CA LEU A 131 -18.54 -0.98 -2.69
C LEU A 131 -20.06 -0.80 -2.90
N ALA A 132 -20.86 -1.67 -2.29
CA ALA A 132 -22.30 -1.52 -2.34
C ALA A 132 -22.71 -0.18 -1.68
N GLU A 133 -23.43 0.67 -2.41
CA GLU A 133 -24.00 1.88 -1.86
C GLU A 133 -24.93 1.53 -0.69
N ARG A 134 -24.64 2.05 0.50
CA ARG A 134 -25.58 1.93 1.62
C ARG A 134 -26.78 2.84 1.33
N PRO A 135 -27.99 2.29 1.12
CA PRO A 135 -29.13 3.13 0.82
C PRO A 135 -29.39 4.09 1.99
N TYR A 136 -29.41 5.39 1.67
CA TYR A 136 -29.73 6.47 2.62
C TYR A 136 -31.19 6.42 3.13
N GLY A 137 -31.98 5.45 2.67
CA GLY A 137 -33.41 5.37 2.93
C GLY A 137 -33.83 5.50 4.40
N ASN A 138 -33.11 4.90 5.30
CA ASN A 138 -33.43 4.99 6.74
C ASN A 138 -33.11 6.38 7.33
N ARG A 139 -32.03 7.01 6.90
CA ARG A 139 -31.69 8.37 7.38
C ARG A 139 -32.69 9.41 6.89
N MET A 140 -33.14 9.29 5.64
CA MET A 140 -34.17 10.16 5.08
C MET A 140 -35.52 9.99 5.79
N ARG A 141 -35.93 8.76 6.09
CA ARG A 141 -37.17 8.48 6.85
C ARG A 141 -37.10 9.08 8.26
N ILE A 142 -35.97 8.95 8.96
CA ILE A 142 -35.77 9.56 10.28
C ILE A 142 -35.84 11.09 10.19
N ALA A 143 -35.16 11.70 9.20
CA ALA A 143 -35.21 13.15 9.00
C ALA A 143 -36.65 13.66 8.75
N ILE A 144 -37.41 12.97 7.91
CA ILE A 144 -38.81 13.31 7.65
C ILE A 144 -39.67 13.16 8.91
N ALA A 145 -39.49 12.08 9.67
CA ALA A 145 -40.23 11.85 10.92
C ALA A 145 -39.94 12.94 11.97
N LEU A 146 -38.68 13.33 12.13
CA LEU A 146 -38.28 14.42 13.01
C LEU A 146 -38.85 15.76 12.56
N PHE A 147 -38.84 16.05 11.27
CA PHE A 147 -39.44 17.26 10.71
C PHE A 147 -40.94 17.33 10.97
N LEU A 148 -41.67 16.24 10.73
CA LEU A 148 -43.11 16.17 11.00
C LEU A 148 -43.42 16.33 12.50
N ALA A 149 -42.61 15.71 13.37
CA ALA A 149 -42.75 15.84 14.83
C ALA A 149 -42.56 17.29 15.29
N THR A 150 -41.60 18.02 14.73
CA THR A 150 -41.41 19.45 15.05
C THR A 150 -42.57 20.30 14.59
N LEU A 151 -43.14 20.05 13.41
CA LEU A 151 -44.33 20.78 12.88
C LEU A 151 -45.54 20.56 13.80
N ILE A 152 -45.80 19.33 14.27
CA ILE A 152 -46.86 18.99 15.19
C ILE A 152 -46.68 19.72 16.53
N ALA A 153 -45.47 19.70 17.08
CA ALA A 153 -45.16 20.39 18.32
C ALA A 153 -45.41 21.89 18.20
N VAL A 154 -44.93 22.53 17.15
CA VAL A 154 -45.15 23.97 16.90
C VAL A 154 -46.67 24.28 16.76
N ALA A 155 -47.43 23.48 16.02
CA ALA A 155 -48.88 23.68 15.89
C ALA A 155 -49.60 23.54 17.24
N PHE A 156 -49.17 22.59 18.08
CA PHE A 156 -49.78 22.39 19.39
C PHE A 156 -49.49 23.57 20.36
N PHE A 157 -48.27 24.08 20.37
CA PHE A 157 -47.90 25.24 21.21
C PHE A 157 -48.59 26.53 20.71
N ARG A 158 -48.75 26.74 19.42
CA ARG A 158 -49.48 27.92 18.87
C ARG A 158 -50.97 27.91 19.19
N LYS A 159 -51.61 26.77 19.43
CA LYS A 159 -53.00 26.68 19.86
C LYS A 159 -53.20 26.92 21.36
N LYS A 160 -52.16 26.87 22.18
CA LYS A 160 -52.21 27.11 23.62
C LYS A 160 -51.87 28.55 24.02
N LEU A 161 -51.37 29.36 23.10
CA LEU A 161 -51.16 30.81 23.20
C LEU A 161 -52.36 31.55 22.64
#